data_fa04687bc809676cfa2b3bd6c285b968
#
_entry.id   fa04687bc809676cfa2b3bd6c285b968
#
_cell.length_a   1.000
_cell.length_b   1.000
_cell.length_c   1.000
_cell.angle_alpha   90.00
_cell.angle_beta   90.00
_cell.angle_gamma   90.00
#
_symmetry.space_group_name_H-M   'P 1'
#
loop_
_entity.id
_entity.type
_entity.pdbx_description
1 polymer ?
#
loop_
_entity_poly.entity_id
_entity_poly.type
_entity_poly.pdbx_seq_one_letter_code
_entity_poly.pdbx_strand_id
1 'polypeptide(L)'
;PQLHYLWAQHPIMEWLGDRVLTQFGRHRAPLVLSPQLHADEQAFVMMSIVPNRKGQPLLVDWRVATRRGGTGSDGPFELEPFDTFVTRAGIKAGRLPNPGEGPAIERVMQGLQQALPLAVRAMRAHMVTEQGAFATRLNARLEGTLRDLERLQSRQIEQLTLALEKQLETVRRGRFEHRSRQINRVFDDYRQWVQDTLTTEPQPWVQVLAAVAHT
;
A
#
# COMPACT_ATOMS: atom_id res chain seq x y z
N PRO A 1 -9.85 3.04 34.29
CA PRO A 1 -8.69 3.04 33.40
C PRO A 1 -9.03 3.86 32.18
N GLN A 2 -8.23 4.91 31.91
CA GLN A 2 -8.38 5.68 30.68
C GLN A 2 -7.81 4.84 29.53
N LEU A 3 -8.68 4.45 28.59
CA LEU A 3 -8.27 3.79 27.36
C LEU A 3 -7.73 4.86 26.41
N HIS A 4 -6.46 4.80 26.11
CA HIS A 4 -5.85 5.63 25.06
C HIS A 4 -6.01 4.95 23.72
N TYR A 5 -6.66 5.65 22.77
CA TYR A 5 -6.76 5.18 21.38
C TYR A 5 -5.41 5.41 20.68
N LEU A 6 -4.79 4.33 20.21
CA LEU A 6 -3.54 4.39 19.44
C LEU A 6 -3.88 4.42 17.93
N TRP A 7 -3.75 5.58 17.31
CA TRP A 7 -3.87 5.69 15.83
C TRP A 7 -2.50 5.50 15.17
N ALA A 8 -2.51 5.26 13.85
CA ALA A 8 -1.30 4.88 13.10
C ALA A 8 -0.12 5.88 13.21
N GLN A 9 -0.43 7.18 13.42
CA GLN A 9 0.57 8.25 13.59
C GLN A 9 0.85 8.58 15.08
N HIS A 10 0.35 7.75 16.01
CA HIS A 10 0.63 7.97 17.42
C HIS A 10 2.13 7.75 17.71
N PRO A 11 2.82 8.60 18.49
CA PRO A 11 4.26 8.48 18.77
C PRO A 11 4.69 7.10 19.28
N ILE A 12 3.82 6.41 20.03
CA ILE A 12 4.09 5.04 20.49
C ILE A 12 4.15 4.06 19.31
N MET A 13 3.32 4.24 18.29
CA MET A 13 3.33 3.37 17.10
C MET A 13 4.59 3.61 16.26
N GLU A 14 5.04 4.85 16.13
CA GLU A 14 6.29 5.21 15.48
C GLU A 14 7.49 4.60 16.24
N TRP A 15 7.55 4.80 17.56
CA TRP A 15 8.59 4.20 18.41
C TRP A 15 8.61 2.68 18.32
N LEU A 16 7.43 2.03 18.32
CA LEU A 16 7.33 0.57 18.18
C LEU A 16 7.83 0.12 16.80
N GLY A 17 7.47 0.83 15.73
CA GLY A 17 7.95 0.59 14.39
C GLY A 17 9.47 0.67 14.29
N ASP A 18 10.08 1.71 14.85
CA ASP A 18 11.54 1.88 14.90
C ASP A 18 12.23 0.77 15.69
N ARG A 19 11.62 0.34 16.80
CA ARG A 19 12.14 -0.76 17.61
C ARG A 19 12.12 -2.08 16.86
N VAL A 20 11.04 -2.38 16.14
CA VAL A 20 10.92 -3.57 15.29
C VAL A 20 11.94 -3.51 14.15
N LEU A 21 12.09 -2.37 13.47
CA LEU A 21 13.08 -2.19 12.40
C LEU A 21 14.53 -2.33 12.92
N THR A 22 14.80 -1.86 14.13
CA THR A 22 16.14 -2.00 14.75
C THR A 22 16.44 -3.46 15.08
N GLN A 23 15.46 -4.20 15.58
CA GLN A 23 15.64 -5.58 15.99
C GLN A 23 15.71 -6.56 14.82
N PHE A 24 14.84 -6.41 13.81
CA PHE A 24 14.74 -7.35 12.69
C PHE A 24 15.46 -6.87 11.42
N GLY A 25 15.76 -5.57 11.34
CA GLY A 25 16.32 -4.94 10.15
C GLY A 25 15.32 -4.88 9.00
N ARG A 26 15.67 -4.13 7.96
CA ARG A 26 14.79 -3.92 6.79
C ARG A 26 14.73 -5.11 5.83
N HIS A 27 15.68 -6.03 5.93
CA HIS A 27 15.87 -7.14 4.97
C HIS A 27 15.72 -8.52 5.62
N ARG A 28 15.23 -8.58 6.85
CA ARG A 28 15.03 -9.83 7.59
C ARG A 28 13.57 -9.94 8.01
N ALA A 29 12.96 -11.08 7.72
CA ALA A 29 11.65 -11.44 8.24
C ALA A 29 11.83 -12.49 9.35
N PRO A 30 11.18 -12.35 10.51
CA PRO A 30 11.25 -13.35 11.58
C PRO A 30 10.62 -14.66 11.13
N LEU A 31 11.16 -15.77 11.65
CA LEU A 31 10.53 -17.08 11.59
C LEU A 31 9.69 -17.28 12.84
N VAL A 32 8.43 -17.64 12.62
CA VAL A 32 7.47 -17.97 13.66
C VAL A 32 7.12 -19.45 13.54
N LEU A 33 7.19 -20.19 14.64
CA LEU A 33 6.76 -21.59 14.68
C LEU A 33 5.37 -21.69 15.31
N SER A 34 4.47 -22.46 14.69
CA SER A 34 3.15 -22.72 15.21
C SER A 34 2.82 -24.21 15.18
N PRO A 35 2.44 -24.82 16.31
CA PRO A 35 2.00 -26.21 16.36
C PRO A 35 0.63 -26.44 15.71
N GLN A 36 -0.10 -25.39 15.34
CA GLN A 36 -1.42 -25.51 14.71
C GLN A 36 -1.35 -25.60 13.18
N LEU A 37 -0.18 -25.32 12.59
CA LEU A 37 0.05 -25.56 11.17
C LEU A 37 0.27 -27.06 10.90
N HIS A 38 0.03 -27.48 9.67
CA HIS A 38 0.45 -28.80 9.23
C HIS A 38 1.98 -28.89 9.15
N ALA A 39 2.52 -30.08 9.42
CA ALA A 39 3.97 -30.30 9.46
C ALA A 39 4.69 -29.97 8.14
N ASP A 40 3.97 -30.05 7.02
CA ASP A 40 4.43 -29.76 5.67
C ASP A 40 3.96 -28.41 5.14
N GLU A 41 3.35 -27.57 5.98
CA GLU A 41 2.82 -26.26 5.59
C GLU A 41 3.89 -25.18 5.72
N GLN A 42 4.02 -24.39 4.68
CA GLN A 42 4.84 -23.17 4.61
C GLN A 42 3.94 -21.96 4.44
N ALA A 43 4.18 -20.91 5.21
CA ALA A 43 3.40 -19.70 5.12
C ALA A 43 4.28 -18.44 5.16
N PHE A 44 3.93 -17.43 4.37
CA PHE A 44 4.59 -16.13 4.34
C PHE A 44 3.56 -15.01 4.55
N VAL A 45 3.71 -14.30 5.64
CA VAL A 45 2.92 -13.09 5.91
C VAL A 45 3.50 -11.96 5.08
N MET A 46 2.67 -11.39 4.23
CA MET A 46 3.09 -10.35 3.31
C MET A 46 2.16 -9.14 3.35
N MET A 47 2.73 -7.97 3.19
CA MET A 47 2.04 -6.73 2.94
C MET A 47 2.39 -6.26 1.54
N SER A 48 1.39 -5.82 0.79
CA SER A 48 1.62 -5.17 -0.49
C SER A 48 1.02 -3.78 -0.51
N ILE A 49 1.69 -2.88 -1.21
CA ILE A 49 1.32 -1.48 -1.34
C ILE A 49 1.35 -1.11 -2.81
N VAL A 50 0.27 -0.48 -3.28
CA VAL A 50 0.24 0.24 -4.56
C VAL A 50 0.29 1.73 -4.24
N PRO A 51 1.42 2.41 -4.49
CA PRO A 51 1.53 3.84 -4.25
C PRO A 51 0.95 4.66 -5.39
N ASN A 52 0.71 5.95 -5.14
CA ASN A 52 0.50 6.93 -6.18
C ASN A 52 1.85 7.47 -6.71
N ARG A 53 1.81 8.35 -7.70
CA ARG A 53 3.02 8.99 -8.26
C ARG A 53 3.82 9.84 -7.26
N LYS A 54 3.23 10.16 -6.11
CA LYS A 54 3.89 10.87 -5.00
C LYS A 54 4.46 9.92 -3.94
N GLY A 55 4.40 8.60 -4.17
CA GLY A 55 4.86 7.59 -3.22
C GLY A 55 3.92 7.34 -2.03
N GLN A 56 2.70 7.92 -2.04
CA GLN A 56 1.74 7.71 -0.97
C GLN A 56 0.95 6.41 -1.22
N PRO A 57 0.67 5.60 -0.19
CA PRO A 57 -0.09 4.36 -0.35
C PRO A 57 -1.54 4.64 -0.73
N LEU A 58 -2.01 4.08 -1.84
CA LEU A 58 -3.39 4.13 -2.28
C LEU A 58 -4.14 2.82 -2.00
N LEU A 59 -3.48 1.70 -2.16
CA LEU A 59 -4.01 0.38 -1.85
C LEU A 59 -2.99 -0.36 -1.00
N VAL A 60 -3.45 -0.88 0.13
CA VAL A 60 -2.65 -1.73 1.02
C VAL A 60 -3.42 -3.01 1.24
N ASP A 61 -2.78 -4.15 1.00
CA ASP A 61 -3.37 -5.47 1.23
C ASP A 61 -2.42 -6.36 2.03
N TRP A 62 -3.00 -7.07 3.01
CA TRP A 62 -2.31 -7.98 3.88
C TRP A 62 -2.80 -9.39 3.59
N ARG A 63 -1.90 -10.24 3.08
CA ARG A 63 -2.20 -11.63 2.75
C ARG A 63 -1.15 -12.56 3.34
N VAL A 64 -1.56 -13.80 3.47
CA VAL A 64 -0.62 -14.87 3.77
C VAL A 64 -0.62 -15.84 2.59
N ALA A 65 0.56 -16.03 2.01
CA ALA A 65 0.77 -17.05 1.00
C ALA A 65 1.07 -18.37 1.71
N THR A 66 0.22 -19.35 1.52
CA THR A 66 0.33 -20.67 2.14
C THR A 66 0.49 -21.76 1.08
N ARG A 67 1.26 -22.77 1.41
CA ARG A 67 1.44 -23.96 0.58
C ARG A 67 1.64 -25.18 1.46
N ARG A 68 1.01 -26.30 1.10
CA ARG A 68 1.25 -27.63 1.67
C ARG A 68 2.11 -28.47 0.73
N GLY A 69 2.84 -29.44 1.27
CA GLY A 69 3.67 -30.35 0.50
C GLY A 69 5.16 -30.27 0.82
N GLY A 70 5.55 -29.53 1.86
CA GLY A 70 6.90 -29.49 2.38
C GLY A 70 7.96 -28.89 1.45
N THR A 71 9.21 -29.12 1.80
CA THR A 71 10.39 -28.65 1.05
C THR A 71 10.49 -29.42 -0.27
N GLY A 72 10.45 -28.71 -1.40
CA GLY A 72 10.54 -29.32 -2.74
C GLY A 72 9.20 -29.53 -3.45
N SER A 73 8.08 -29.15 -2.83
CA SER A 73 6.79 -29.12 -3.52
C SER A 73 6.76 -28.00 -4.55
N ASP A 74 6.40 -28.31 -5.80
CA ASP A 74 6.20 -27.34 -6.89
C ASP A 74 4.76 -26.79 -6.94
N GLY A 75 3.94 -27.10 -5.92
CA GLY A 75 2.56 -26.63 -5.85
C GLY A 75 2.47 -25.10 -5.76
N PRO A 76 1.38 -24.51 -6.29
CA PRO A 76 1.17 -23.08 -6.21
C PRO A 76 0.94 -22.63 -4.75
N PHE A 77 1.30 -21.39 -4.44
CA PHE A 77 0.90 -20.74 -3.21
C PHE A 77 -0.54 -20.23 -3.34
N GLU A 78 -1.35 -20.52 -2.34
CA GLU A 78 -2.68 -19.96 -2.15
C GLU A 78 -2.58 -18.70 -1.25
N LEU A 79 -3.44 -17.71 -1.52
CA LEU A 79 -3.46 -16.47 -0.74
C LEU A 79 -4.72 -16.42 0.12
N GLU A 80 -4.54 -16.32 1.41
CA GLU A 80 -5.63 -16.15 2.37
C GLU A 80 -5.53 -14.79 3.09
N PRO A 81 -6.66 -14.24 3.60
CA PRO A 81 -6.65 -13.04 4.43
C PRO A 81 -5.82 -13.22 5.69
N PHE A 82 -5.09 -12.18 6.08
CA PHE A 82 -4.21 -12.20 7.26
C PHE A 82 -4.94 -12.63 8.54
N ASP A 83 -6.13 -12.07 8.81
CA ASP A 83 -6.90 -12.37 10.02
C ASP A 83 -7.37 -13.83 10.07
N THR A 84 -7.73 -14.41 8.92
CA THR A 84 -8.12 -15.82 8.78
C THR A 84 -6.94 -16.72 9.15
N PHE A 85 -5.76 -16.41 8.57
CA PHE A 85 -4.55 -17.18 8.85
C PHE A 85 -4.13 -17.09 10.32
N VAL A 86 -4.08 -15.89 10.90
CA VAL A 86 -3.68 -15.68 12.31
C VAL A 86 -4.56 -16.48 13.25
N THR A 87 -5.87 -16.51 12.98
CA THR A 87 -6.82 -17.30 13.77
C THR A 87 -6.59 -18.80 13.63
N ARG A 88 -6.41 -19.29 12.40
CA ARG A 88 -6.14 -20.69 12.08
C ARG A 88 -4.81 -21.18 12.62
N ALA A 89 -3.78 -20.37 12.48
CA ALA A 89 -2.42 -20.69 12.95
C ALA A 89 -2.26 -20.47 14.46
N GLY A 90 -3.27 -20.01 15.18
CA GLY A 90 -3.20 -19.79 16.62
C GLY A 90 -2.17 -18.77 17.07
N ILE A 91 -1.84 -17.83 16.18
CA ILE A 91 -0.84 -16.79 16.46
C ILE A 91 -1.45 -15.77 17.43
N LYS A 92 -0.98 -15.80 18.69
CA LYS A 92 -1.43 -14.87 19.74
C LYS A 92 -0.23 -14.18 20.36
N ALA A 93 -0.39 -12.88 20.65
CA ALA A 93 0.65 -12.11 21.31
C ALA A 93 1.13 -12.78 22.63
N GLY A 94 2.44 -12.89 22.79
CA GLY A 94 3.09 -13.42 24.00
C GLY A 94 3.01 -14.93 24.19
N ARG A 95 2.53 -15.71 23.19
CA ARG A 95 2.38 -17.17 23.29
C ARG A 95 3.26 -17.98 22.34
N LEU A 96 3.98 -17.33 21.43
CA LEU A 96 4.85 -18.04 20.50
C LEU A 96 6.27 -18.07 21.07
N PRO A 97 6.84 -19.24 21.30
CA PRO A 97 8.22 -19.35 21.74
C PRO A 97 9.16 -18.89 20.63
N ASN A 98 10.32 -18.39 21.01
CA ASN A 98 11.42 -18.20 20.08
C ASN A 98 11.89 -19.59 19.62
N PRO A 99 11.98 -19.86 18.30
CA PRO A 99 12.42 -21.17 17.80
C PRO A 99 13.82 -21.57 18.23
N GLY A 100 14.66 -20.63 18.70
CA GLY A 100 16.04 -20.88 19.04
C GLY A 100 16.93 -21.06 17.80
N GLU A 101 18.04 -21.79 17.99
CA GLU A 101 19.01 -22.11 16.94
C GLU A 101 19.22 -23.62 16.87
N GLY A 102 19.57 -24.14 15.70
CA GLY A 102 19.94 -25.56 15.55
C GLY A 102 19.66 -26.10 14.15
N PRO A 103 20.18 -27.34 13.85
CA PRO A 103 20.10 -27.90 12.49
C PRO A 103 18.68 -28.14 11.97
N ALA A 104 17.71 -28.34 12.86
CA ALA A 104 16.30 -28.46 12.46
C ALA A 104 15.73 -27.11 11.96
N ILE A 105 16.01 -26.03 12.66
CA ILE A 105 15.59 -24.69 12.30
C ILE A 105 16.28 -24.25 11.01
N GLU A 106 17.57 -24.54 10.85
CA GLU A 106 18.29 -24.22 9.61
C GLU A 106 17.68 -24.90 8.38
N ARG A 107 17.25 -26.14 8.47
CA ARG A 107 16.55 -26.87 7.39
C ARG A 107 15.21 -26.23 7.06
N VAL A 108 14.43 -25.83 8.07
CA VAL A 108 13.17 -25.11 7.87
C VAL A 108 13.43 -23.79 7.16
N MET A 109 14.42 -23.01 7.61
CA MET A 109 14.80 -21.73 7.00
C MET A 109 15.24 -21.90 5.54
N GLN A 110 16.06 -22.89 5.23
CA GLN A 110 16.48 -23.18 3.85
C GLN A 110 15.29 -23.51 2.95
N GLY A 111 14.36 -24.32 3.42
CA GLY A 111 13.13 -24.65 2.68
C GLY A 111 12.26 -23.42 2.44
N LEU A 112 12.10 -22.54 3.43
CA LEU A 112 11.36 -21.28 3.30
C LEU A 112 12.06 -20.33 2.33
N GLN A 113 13.40 -20.20 2.38
CA GLN A 113 14.17 -19.37 1.46
C GLN A 113 14.00 -19.81 0.01
N GLN A 114 14.00 -21.12 -0.26
CA GLN A 114 13.77 -21.67 -1.61
C GLN A 114 12.33 -21.40 -2.11
N ALA A 115 11.36 -21.44 -1.22
CA ALA A 115 9.95 -21.22 -1.53
C ALA A 115 9.55 -19.75 -1.70
N LEU A 116 10.28 -18.84 -1.04
CA LEU A 116 9.98 -17.41 -0.99
C LEU A 116 9.74 -16.74 -2.36
N PRO A 117 10.55 -16.99 -3.41
CA PRO A 117 10.33 -16.38 -4.72
C PRO A 117 8.96 -16.72 -5.33
N LEU A 118 8.47 -17.94 -5.10
CA LEU A 118 7.16 -18.40 -5.59
C LEU A 118 6.03 -17.71 -4.81
N ALA A 119 6.15 -17.60 -3.49
CA ALA A 119 5.19 -16.89 -2.65
C ALA A 119 5.07 -15.40 -3.04
N VAL A 120 6.22 -14.73 -3.24
CA VAL A 120 6.25 -13.32 -3.70
C VAL A 120 5.64 -13.18 -5.09
N ARG A 121 5.85 -14.13 -5.98
CA ARG A 121 5.23 -14.14 -7.32
C ARG A 121 3.71 -14.25 -7.21
N ALA A 122 3.19 -15.14 -6.36
CA ALA A 122 1.76 -15.28 -6.13
C ALA A 122 1.14 -13.96 -5.59
N MET A 123 1.79 -13.34 -4.60
CA MET A 123 1.33 -12.06 -4.06
C MET A 123 1.34 -10.93 -5.11
N ARG A 124 2.38 -10.84 -5.94
CA ARG A 124 2.45 -9.85 -7.02
C ARG A 124 1.33 -10.05 -8.05
N ALA A 125 1.07 -11.29 -8.45
CA ALA A 125 0.01 -11.59 -9.41
C ALA A 125 -1.37 -11.20 -8.87
N HIS A 126 -1.65 -11.49 -7.61
CA HIS A 126 -2.85 -11.05 -6.92
C HIS A 126 -2.98 -9.52 -6.92
N MET A 127 -1.91 -8.81 -6.52
CA MET A 127 -1.93 -7.37 -6.43
C MET A 127 -2.08 -6.67 -7.79
N VAL A 128 -1.56 -7.23 -8.86
CA VAL A 128 -1.80 -6.70 -10.22
C VAL A 128 -3.29 -6.76 -10.56
N THR A 129 -3.98 -7.84 -10.19
CA THR A 129 -5.43 -7.98 -10.39
C THR A 129 -6.22 -6.97 -9.55
N GLU A 130 -5.91 -6.86 -8.26
CA GLU A 130 -6.54 -5.91 -7.35
C GLU A 130 -6.30 -4.46 -7.76
N GLN A 131 -5.08 -4.14 -8.20
CA GLN A 131 -4.72 -2.84 -8.71
C GLN A 131 -5.54 -2.46 -9.95
N GLY A 132 -5.75 -3.40 -10.88
CA GLY A 132 -6.58 -3.16 -12.06
C GLY A 132 -8.02 -2.78 -11.71
N ALA A 133 -8.65 -3.53 -10.80
CA ALA A 133 -9.99 -3.25 -10.30
C ALA A 133 -10.05 -1.91 -9.54
N PHE A 134 -9.04 -1.61 -8.73
CA PHE A 134 -8.93 -0.36 -7.99
C PHE A 134 -8.69 0.84 -8.91
N ALA A 135 -7.78 0.73 -9.89
CA ALA A 135 -7.48 1.78 -10.84
C ALA A 135 -8.71 2.19 -11.66
N THR A 136 -9.55 1.24 -12.06
CA THR A 136 -10.81 1.53 -12.77
C THR A 136 -11.72 2.45 -11.95
N ARG A 137 -11.89 2.15 -10.65
CA ARG A 137 -12.70 3.00 -9.75
C ARG A 137 -12.07 4.36 -9.51
N LEU A 138 -10.74 4.39 -9.39
CA LEU A 138 -9.99 5.62 -9.14
C LEU A 138 -10.01 6.55 -10.36
N ASN A 139 -9.90 6.00 -11.56
CA ASN A 139 -9.97 6.77 -12.81
C ASN A 139 -11.35 7.46 -12.98
N ALA A 140 -12.44 6.78 -12.65
CA ALA A 140 -13.78 7.40 -12.68
C ALA A 140 -13.86 8.59 -11.72
N ARG A 141 -13.27 8.50 -10.54
CA ARG A 141 -13.18 9.60 -9.57
C ARG A 141 -12.29 10.73 -10.08
N LEU A 142 -11.14 10.40 -10.67
CA LEU A 142 -10.21 11.36 -11.25
C LEU A 142 -10.89 12.18 -12.35
N GLU A 143 -11.56 11.52 -13.29
CA GLU A 143 -12.31 12.20 -14.36
C GLU A 143 -13.41 13.13 -13.82
N GLY A 144 -14.13 12.70 -12.78
CA GLY A 144 -15.12 13.53 -12.10
C GLY A 144 -14.48 14.80 -11.53
N THR A 145 -13.39 14.64 -10.78
CA THR A 145 -12.67 15.77 -10.18
C THR A 145 -12.11 16.74 -11.23
N LEU A 146 -11.55 16.22 -12.32
CA LEU A 146 -11.02 17.05 -13.41
C LEU A 146 -12.12 17.86 -14.10
N ARG A 147 -13.29 17.26 -14.35
CA ARG A 147 -14.45 17.97 -14.90
C ARG A 147 -14.96 19.09 -13.97
N ASP A 148 -14.97 18.84 -12.67
CA ASP A 148 -15.38 19.86 -11.70
C ASP A 148 -14.39 21.02 -11.65
N LEU A 149 -13.10 20.75 -11.76
CA LEU A 149 -12.05 21.78 -11.86
C LEU A 149 -12.20 22.63 -13.13
N GLU A 150 -12.50 22.03 -14.27
CA GLU A 150 -12.74 22.74 -15.52
C GLU A 150 -13.95 23.68 -15.42
N ARG A 151 -15.04 23.22 -14.78
CA ARG A 151 -16.22 24.07 -14.53
C ARG A 151 -15.90 25.24 -13.61
N LEU A 152 -15.11 24.99 -12.54
CA LEU A 152 -14.72 26.06 -11.62
C LEU A 152 -13.80 27.08 -12.30
N GLN A 153 -12.85 26.63 -13.11
CA GLN A 153 -11.96 27.49 -13.88
C GLN A 153 -12.76 28.37 -14.84
N SER A 154 -13.68 27.77 -15.61
CA SER A 154 -14.54 28.50 -16.56
C SER A 154 -15.36 29.56 -15.86
N ARG A 155 -15.98 29.24 -14.71
CA ARG A 155 -16.71 30.22 -13.90
C ARG A 155 -15.85 31.37 -13.41
N GLN A 156 -14.62 31.08 -12.98
CA GLN A 156 -13.70 32.14 -12.51
C GLN A 156 -13.27 33.07 -13.65
N ILE A 157 -13.03 32.53 -14.84
CA ILE A 157 -12.73 33.36 -16.04
C ILE A 157 -13.93 34.20 -16.44
N GLU A 158 -15.15 33.65 -16.41
CA GLU A 158 -16.39 34.40 -16.67
C GLU A 158 -16.60 35.54 -15.67
N GLN A 159 -16.45 35.27 -14.37
CA GLN A 159 -16.52 36.29 -13.33
C GLN A 159 -15.48 37.39 -13.51
N LEU A 160 -14.24 37.01 -13.91
CA LEU A 160 -13.19 37.97 -14.24
C LEU A 160 -13.62 38.86 -15.43
N THR A 161 -14.21 38.30 -16.46
CA THR A 161 -14.71 39.04 -17.63
C THR A 161 -15.75 40.06 -17.21
N LEU A 162 -16.77 39.65 -16.45
CA LEU A 162 -17.82 40.53 -15.94
C LEU A 162 -17.28 41.65 -15.03
N ALA A 163 -16.32 41.31 -14.14
CA ALA A 163 -15.74 42.28 -13.24
C ALA A 163 -14.91 43.38 -13.95
N LEU A 164 -14.40 43.07 -15.14
CA LEU A 164 -13.59 44.00 -15.93
C LEU A 164 -14.40 44.75 -17.01
N GLU A 165 -15.66 44.42 -17.22
CA GLU A 165 -16.49 44.94 -18.31
C GLU A 165 -16.63 46.48 -18.30
N LYS A 166 -16.65 47.08 -17.10
CA LYS A 166 -16.80 48.56 -16.94
C LYS A 166 -15.49 49.33 -17.06
N GLN A 167 -14.34 48.67 -17.36
CA GLN A 167 -13.03 49.32 -17.47
C GLN A 167 -12.71 49.71 -18.92
N LEU A 168 -11.84 50.75 -19.09
CA LEU A 168 -11.30 51.13 -20.39
C LEU A 168 -10.63 49.95 -21.08
N GLU A 169 -10.87 49.81 -22.39
CA GLU A 169 -10.50 48.59 -23.14
C GLU A 169 -9.01 48.22 -23.07
N THR A 170 -8.13 49.20 -23.14
CA THR A 170 -6.67 49.00 -23.04
C THR A 170 -6.24 48.46 -21.68
N VAL A 171 -6.84 48.99 -20.59
CA VAL A 171 -6.57 48.54 -19.21
C VAL A 171 -7.23 47.20 -18.95
N ARG A 172 -8.42 46.97 -19.46
CA ARG A 172 -9.19 45.75 -19.36
C ARG A 172 -8.42 44.57 -19.94
N ARG A 173 -7.90 44.71 -21.16
CA ARG A 173 -7.15 43.64 -21.85
C ARG A 173 -5.91 43.23 -21.08
N GLY A 174 -5.06 44.15 -20.66
CA GLY A 174 -3.86 43.84 -19.92
C GLY A 174 -4.12 43.18 -18.55
N ARG A 175 -5.16 43.66 -17.82
CA ARG A 175 -5.57 43.08 -16.55
C ARG A 175 -6.19 41.69 -16.72
N PHE A 176 -7.00 41.50 -17.76
CA PHE A 176 -7.57 40.20 -18.07
C PHE A 176 -6.49 39.18 -18.39
N GLU A 177 -5.54 39.50 -19.29
CA GLU A 177 -4.46 38.63 -19.67
C GLU A 177 -3.58 38.25 -18.48
N HIS A 178 -3.29 39.18 -17.57
CA HIS A 178 -2.50 38.91 -16.38
C HIS A 178 -3.24 38.01 -15.40
N ARG A 179 -4.49 38.32 -15.06
CA ARG A 179 -5.28 37.57 -14.09
C ARG A 179 -5.70 36.19 -14.61
N SER A 180 -6.08 36.09 -15.91
CA SER A 180 -6.41 34.79 -16.50
C SER A 180 -5.22 33.83 -16.50
N ARG A 181 -3.98 34.36 -16.77
CA ARG A 181 -2.76 33.55 -16.62
C ARG A 181 -2.54 33.07 -15.20
N GLN A 182 -2.79 33.91 -14.19
CA GLN A 182 -2.70 33.48 -12.78
C GLN A 182 -3.74 32.40 -12.44
N ILE A 183 -4.99 32.58 -12.85
CA ILE A 183 -6.06 31.59 -12.66
C ILE A 183 -5.67 30.26 -13.32
N ASN A 184 -5.29 30.30 -14.60
CA ASN A 184 -4.91 29.10 -15.33
C ASN A 184 -3.76 28.36 -14.65
N ARG A 185 -2.71 29.06 -14.23
CA ARG A 185 -1.59 28.44 -13.53
C ARG A 185 -2.02 27.73 -12.25
N VAL A 186 -2.85 28.35 -11.42
CA VAL A 186 -3.35 27.72 -10.18
C VAL A 186 -4.16 26.46 -10.51
N PHE A 187 -5.01 26.51 -11.53
CA PHE A 187 -5.79 25.33 -11.93
C PHE A 187 -4.92 24.24 -12.57
N ASP A 188 -3.89 24.59 -13.33
CA ASP A 188 -2.96 23.64 -13.92
C ASP A 188 -2.13 22.95 -12.84
N ASP A 189 -1.62 23.70 -11.86
CA ASP A 189 -0.91 23.15 -10.70
C ASP A 189 -1.81 22.18 -9.90
N TYR A 190 -3.08 22.54 -9.72
CA TYR A 190 -4.03 21.70 -9.00
C TYR A 190 -4.43 20.45 -9.79
N ARG A 191 -4.62 20.54 -11.11
CA ARG A 191 -4.85 19.39 -11.99
C ARG A 191 -3.67 18.40 -11.88
N GLN A 192 -2.46 18.91 -11.99
CA GLN A 192 -1.25 18.08 -11.85
C GLN A 192 -1.22 17.37 -10.50
N TRP A 193 -1.51 18.12 -9.42
CA TRP A 193 -1.55 17.54 -8.08
C TRP A 193 -2.60 16.43 -7.96
N VAL A 194 -3.80 16.64 -8.49
CA VAL A 194 -4.90 15.65 -8.49
C VAL A 194 -4.48 14.41 -9.29
N GLN A 195 -3.92 14.60 -10.48
CA GLN A 195 -3.45 13.49 -11.30
C GLN A 195 -2.37 12.68 -10.60
N ASP A 196 -1.37 13.33 -10.00
CA ASP A 196 -0.29 12.64 -9.30
C ASP A 196 -0.77 11.91 -8.04
N THR A 197 -1.80 12.45 -7.38
CA THR A 197 -2.38 11.86 -6.17
C THR A 197 -3.32 10.69 -6.47
N LEU A 198 -4.07 10.76 -7.57
CA LEU A 198 -5.08 9.76 -7.92
C LEU A 198 -4.63 8.77 -9.03
N THR A 199 -3.37 8.79 -9.42
CA THR A 199 -2.83 7.81 -10.38
C THR A 199 -1.92 6.83 -9.65
N THR A 200 -2.18 5.53 -9.84
CA THR A 200 -1.35 4.46 -9.24
C THR A 200 -0.05 4.28 -10.01
N GLU A 201 1.03 3.97 -9.28
CA GLU A 201 2.24 3.44 -9.89
C GLU A 201 1.99 2.03 -10.45
N PRO A 202 2.66 1.66 -11.57
CA PRO A 202 2.35 0.40 -12.27
C PRO A 202 2.80 -0.85 -11.52
N GLN A 203 3.77 -0.72 -10.60
CA GLN A 203 4.33 -1.87 -9.89
C GLN A 203 3.96 -1.85 -8.40
N PRO A 204 3.24 -2.88 -7.92
CA PRO A 204 2.98 -3.03 -6.50
C PRO A 204 4.27 -3.38 -5.73
N TRP A 205 4.41 -2.80 -4.56
CA TRP A 205 5.48 -3.11 -3.64
C TRP A 205 5.05 -4.26 -2.73
N VAL A 206 5.90 -5.27 -2.58
CA VAL A 206 5.63 -6.43 -1.72
C VAL A 206 6.72 -6.53 -0.67
N GLN A 207 6.30 -6.58 0.58
CA GLN A 207 7.17 -6.80 1.73
C GLN A 207 6.77 -8.09 2.45
N VAL A 208 7.75 -8.93 2.72
CA VAL A 208 7.58 -10.11 3.57
C VAL A 208 7.80 -9.67 5.01
N LEU A 209 6.80 -9.90 5.85
CA LEU A 209 6.79 -9.47 7.24
C LEU A 209 7.19 -10.59 8.20
N ALA A 210 6.80 -11.82 7.89
CA ALA A 210 7.19 -13.01 8.65
C ALA A 210 7.09 -14.27 7.77
N ALA A 211 7.87 -15.29 8.12
CA ALA A 211 7.65 -16.64 7.65
C ALA A 211 7.10 -17.48 8.82
N VAL A 212 6.17 -18.38 8.53
CA VAL A 212 5.56 -19.25 9.54
C VAL A 212 5.65 -20.69 9.09
N ALA A 213 6.05 -21.56 10.00
CA ALA A 213 6.16 -23.00 9.78
C ALA A 213 5.63 -23.78 10.98
N HIS A 214 5.48 -25.10 10.80
CA HIS A 214 5.17 -26.00 11.90
C HIS A 214 6.33 -26.10 12.88
N THR A 215 6.00 -26.36 14.17
CA THR A 215 6.98 -26.53 15.26
C THR A 215 7.78 -27.80 15.11
#